data_9cda2a79a04b006e9c49c1715a493d32
#
_entry.id   9cda2a79a04b006e9c49c1715a493d32
#
_cell.length_a   1.000
_cell.length_b   1.000
_cell.length_c   1.000
_cell.angle_alpha   90.00
_cell.angle_beta   90.00
_cell.angle_gamma   90.00
#
_symmetry.space_group_name_H-M   'P 1'
#
loop_
_entity.id
_entity.type
_entity.pdbx_description
1 polymer ?
#
loop_
_entity_poly.entity_id
_entity_poly.type
_entity_poly.pdbx_seq_one_letter_code
_entity_poly.pdbx_strand_id
1 'polypeptide(L)'
;MAQEDVFKKIVSHCKEYGFVFPSSEIYDGLAAVYDYAQNGVELKNNIKEYWWKSMVLLHENIVGIDSAIFMHPTIWKASGHVDAFNDPLIDNRDSKKRSRADVLIEDQIAKYEEKMQKEVDKARKRFGESFDEQMFRQTNPRVLANQQKRDALHERFAKAMNDMNLDELKQIIIDEEIVCPISGTKNWTDVRQFNLMFATEMGASADNSMKVYLRPETAQGIFVNYLNVQKTGRMKIPFGIAQIGKAFRNEIVARQFIFRMREFEQMEMQFFVKPGTELEWFPRWKEARMAWHQALGFGAENYRFHDHEKLAHYANAATDIEFHMPFGFKEVEGIHSRTNFDLSQHEKFSGKSIKYFDPQTNESYTPYVIETSIGVDRMFLSIMCHAYTEEQLENGETRVVLKLPAALAPTKLAVLPLVRKDGLPEKAREIIDSLKFHFNCSYDEKDTIGKRYRRQDAVGTPYCVTVDYDTLKDNTVTLRFRDTMEQERVSVDQLLGIIEDKVSIASLLKKLQ
;
A
#
# COMPACT_ATOMS: atom_id res chain seq x y z
N MET A 1 -14.90 -18.39 -10.10
CA MET A 1 -15.37 -17.67 -8.89
C MET A 1 -15.41 -16.19 -9.21
N ALA A 2 -16.42 -15.46 -8.75
CA ALA A 2 -16.42 -14.00 -8.93
C ALA A 2 -15.26 -13.39 -8.13
N GLN A 3 -14.57 -12.39 -8.67
CA GLN A 3 -13.42 -11.73 -8.02
C GLN A 3 -13.76 -11.20 -6.60
N GLU A 4 -15.01 -10.80 -6.39
CA GLU A 4 -15.51 -10.36 -5.09
C GLU A 4 -15.51 -11.48 -4.02
N ASP A 5 -15.73 -12.74 -4.44
CA ASP A 5 -15.71 -13.89 -3.52
C ASP A 5 -14.28 -14.20 -3.07
N VAL A 6 -13.28 -14.05 -3.94
CA VAL A 6 -11.86 -14.24 -3.58
C VAL A 6 -11.43 -13.20 -2.55
N PHE A 7 -11.81 -11.93 -2.73
CA PHE A 7 -11.46 -10.88 -1.78
C PHE A 7 -12.07 -11.13 -0.38
N LYS A 8 -13.32 -11.57 -0.32
CA LYS A 8 -13.96 -11.96 0.96
C LYS A 8 -13.23 -13.10 1.66
N LYS A 9 -12.75 -14.09 0.90
CA LYS A 9 -11.94 -15.19 1.44
C LYS A 9 -10.62 -14.69 2.02
N ILE A 10 -9.92 -13.77 1.33
CA ILE A 10 -8.67 -13.16 1.82
C ILE A 10 -8.92 -12.41 3.13
N VAL A 11 -9.98 -11.60 3.22
CA VAL A 11 -10.33 -10.88 4.45
C VAL A 11 -10.64 -11.83 5.60
N SER A 12 -11.41 -12.89 5.34
CA SER A 12 -11.70 -13.93 6.34
C SER A 12 -10.43 -14.65 6.80
N HIS A 13 -9.55 -15.00 5.86
CA HIS A 13 -8.26 -15.62 6.13
C HIS A 13 -7.36 -14.73 7.01
N CYS A 14 -7.31 -13.42 6.71
CA CYS A 14 -6.55 -12.48 7.53
C CYS A 14 -7.01 -12.47 8.99
N LYS A 15 -8.31 -12.56 9.23
CA LYS A 15 -8.89 -12.62 10.58
C LYS A 15 -8.62 -13.97 11.24
N GLU A 16 -8.89 -15.07 10.54
CA GLU A 16 -8.77 -16.43 11.08
C GLU A 16 -7.33 -16.76 11.50
N TYR A 17 -6.35 -16.34 10.70
CA TYR A 17 -4.94 -16.69 10.92
C TYR A 17 -4.11 -15.59 11.58
N GLY A 18 -4.75 -14.61 12.21
CA GLY A 18 -4.07 -13.61 13.04
C GLY A 18 -3.18 -12.65 12.25
N PHE A 19 -3.68 -12.17 11.12
CA PHE A 19 -3.03 -11.10 10.36
C PHE A 19 -3.62 -9.74 10.67
N VAL A 20 -4.94 -9.56 10.53
CA VAL A 20 -5.60 -8.26 10.72
C VAL A 20 -6.96 -8.45 11.37
N PHE A 21 -7.23 -7.66 12.41
CA PHE A 21 -8.51 -7.60 13.10
C PHE A 21 -9.12 -6.20 12.97
N PRO A 22 -10.47 -6.05 12.99
CA PRO A 22 -11.08 -4.77 13.28
C PRO A 22 -10.60 -4.24 14.64
N SER A 23 -10.18 -2.98 14.69
CA SER A 23 -9.75 -2.41 15.96
C SER A 23 -10.89 -2.31 16.96
N SER A 24 -10.61 -2.64 18.22
CA SER A 24 -11.60 -2.57 19.32
C SER A 24 -12.83 -3.45 19.10
N GLU A 25 -12.69 -4.62 18.50
CA GLU A 25 -13.79 -5.52 18.11
C GLU A 25 -14.71 -5.88 19.28
N ILE A 26 -14.19 -5.94 20.52
CA ILE A 26 -14.99 -6.19 21.74
C ILE A 26 -16.02 -5.09 22.04
N TYR A 27 -15.90 -3.93 21.39
CA TYR A 27 -16.83 -2.79 21.46
C TYR A 27 -17.46 -2.52 20.09
N ASP A 28 -17.75 -3.56 19.30
CA ASP A 28 -18.30 -3.50 17.95
C ASP A 28 -17.37 -2.83 16.91
N GLY A 29 -16.11 -2.60 17.27
CA GLY A 29 -15.08 -2.06 16.39
C GLY A 29 -15.15 -0.57 16.14
N LEU A 30 -14.10 -0.01 15.56
CA LEU A 30 -14.05 1.36 15.05
C LEU A 30 -13.90 1.32 13.52
N ALA A 31 -14.84 1.95 12.81
CA ALA A 31 -14.88 1.90 11.36
C ALA A 31 -13.59 2.42 10.70
N ALA A 32 -13.03 1.66 9.78
CA ALA A 32 -11.80 1.96 9.04
C ALA A 32 -10.55 2.11 9.91
N VAL A 33 -10.52 1.43 11.04
CA VAL A 33 -9.33 1.27 11.89
C VAL A 33 -9.13 -0.22 12.14
N TYR A 34 -7.88 -0.67 12.04
CA TYR A 34 -7.54 -2.09 12.13
C TYR A 34 -6.30 -2.30 12.98
N ASP A 35 -6.25 -3.44 13.66
CA ASP A 35 -5.11 -3.92 14.43
C ASP A 35 -4.40 -5.04 13.67
N TYR A 36 -3.07 -4.99 13.64
CA TYR A 36 -2.26 -6.07 13.08
C TYR A 36 -1.94 -7.07 14.19
N ALA A 37 -2.38 -8.31 14.02
CA ALA A 37 -2.16 -9.39 14.96
C ALA A 37 -0.75 -10.01 14.81
N GLN A 38 -0.48 -11.11 15.50
CA GLN A 38 0.85 -11.70 15.61
C GLN A 38 1.53 -12.04 14.27
N ASN A 39 0.80 -12.56 13.28
CA ASN A 39 1.36 -12.82 11.95
C ASN A 39 1.38 -11.53 11.10
N GLY A 40 0.38 -10.67 11.29
CA GLY A 40 0.29 -9.41 10.56
C GLY A 40 1.40 -8.43 10.91
N VAL A 41 1.73 -8.27 12.19
CA VAL A 41 2.79 -7.33 12.62
C VAL A 41 4.16 -7.77 12.11
N GLU A 42 4.45 -9.07 12.10
CA GLU A 42 5.72 -9.59 11.58
C GLU A 42 5.83 -9.38 10.06
N LEU A 43 4.78 -9.70 9.30
CA LEU A 43 4.76 -9.41 7.86
C LEU A 43 4.93 -7.91 7.59
N LYS A 44 4.22 -7.07 8.34
CA LYS A 44 4.31 -5.60 8.21
C LYS A 44 5.70 -5.07 8.53
N ASN A 45 6.35 -5.59 9.57
CA ASN A 45 7.72 -5.22 9.92
C ASN A 45 8.72 -5.65 8.85
N ASN A 46 8.58 -6.86 8.29
CA ASN A 46 9.43 -7.34 7.20
C ASN A 46 9.28 -6.47 5.92
N ILE A 47 8.06 -6.00 5.60
CA ILE A 47 7.81 -5.07 4.49
C ILE A 47 8.55 -3.75 4.73
N LYS A 48 8.42 -3.18 5.93
CA LYS A 48 9.10 -1.93 6.31
C LYS A 48 10.61 -2.07 6.28
N GLU A 49 11.14 -3.19 6.79
CA GLU A 49 12.57 -3.47 6.77
C GLU A 49 13.11 -3.59 5.33
N TYR A 50 12.39 -4.28 4.45
CA TYR A 50 12.75 -4.40 3.03
C TYR A 50 12.80 -3.03 2.35
N TRP A 51 11.77 -2.19 2.56
CA TRP A 51 11.75 -0.84 2.02
C TRP A 51 12.86 0.04 2.60
N TRP A 52 13.02 0.04 3.92
CA TRP A 52 14.02 0.85 4.60
C TRP A 52 15.45 0.53 4.14
N LYS A 53 15.78 -0.74 4.11
CA LYS A 53 17.09 -1.19 3.65
C LYS A 53 17.32 -0.88 2.17
N SER A 54 16.30 -1.02 1.33
CA SER A 54 16.40 -0.67 -0.09
C SER A 54 16.65 0.83 -0.30
N MET A 55 16.09 1.71 0.55
CA MET A 55 16.27 3.15 0.46
C MET A 55 17.56 3.62 1.12
N VAL A 56 17.78 3.25 2.39
CA VAL A 56 18.85 3.84 3.21
C VAL A 56 20.16 3.05 3.10
N LEU A 57 20.08 1.70 2.99
CA LEU A 57 21.32 0.89 2.94
C LEU A 57 21.92 0.83 1.53
N LEU A 58 21.07 0.77 0.48
CA LEU A 58 21.57 0.64 -0.89
C LEU A 58 21.96 1.98 -1.55
N HIS A 59 21.66 3.12 -0.90
CA HIS A 59 21.97 4.44 -1.42
C HIS A 59 22.81 5.24 -0.42
N GLU A 60 24.03 5.60 -0.78
CA GLU A 60 24.93 6.39 0.07
C GLU A 60 24.43 7.82 0.36
N ASN A 61 23.55 8.33 -0.48
CA ASN A 61 23.01 9.67 -0.41
C ASN A 61 21.55 9.73 0.08
N ILE A 62 21.04 8.67 0.73
CA ILE A 62 19.73 8.68 1.38
C ILE A 62 19.90 8.39 2.86
N VAL A 63 19.30 9.24 3.69
CA VAL A 63 19.33 9.11 5.16
C VAL A 63 17.92 9.06 5.72
N GLY A 64 17.79 8.54 6.93
CA GLY A 64 16.50 8.39 7.59
C GLY A 64 16.18 9.52 8.57
N ILE A 65 14.88 9.77 8.78
CA ILE A 65 14.35 10.62 9.84
C ILE A 65 13.09 9.94 10.45
N ASP A 66 12.81 10.27 11.69
CA ASP A 66 11.52 10.00 12.34
C ASP A 66 10.98 11.31 12.93
N SER A 67 10.11 12.00 12.20
CA SER A 67 9.52 13.27 12.63
C SER A 67 8.29 13.04 13.48
N ALA A 68 7.99 13.98 14.38
CA ALA A 68 6.84 13.93 15.26
C ALA A 68 5.50 13.90 14.47
N ILE A 69 4.50 13.21 15.03
CA ILE A 69 3.12 13.23 14.50
C ILE A 69 2.49 14.60 14.72
N PHE A 70 2.64 15.16 15.94
CA PHE A 70 2.22 16.53 16.25
C PHE A 70 3.27 17.51 15.77
N MET A 71 2.86 18.38 14.89
CA MET A 71 3.69 19.44 14.33
C MET A 71 3.00 20.80 14.49
N HIS A 72 3.75 21.88 14.37
CA HIS A 72 3.19 23.21 14.47
C HIS A 72 2.08 23.43 13.44
N PRO A 73 0.90 23.95 13.81
CA PRO A 73 -0.27 24.07 12.91
C PRO A 73 0.00 24.82 11.60
N THR A 74 0.95 25.77 11.61
CA THR A 74 1.35 26.53 10.43
C THR A 74 1.91 25.64 9.30
N ILE A 75 2.45 24.46 9.62
CA ILE A 75 2.93 23.49 8.61
C ILE A 75 1.78 23.08 7.70
N TRP A 76 0.63 22.75 8.28
CA TRP A 76 -0.55 22.32 7.54
C TRP A 76 -1.24 23.45 6.78
N LYS A 77 -1.07 24.68 7.25
CA LYS A 77 -1.50 25.87 6.52
C LYS A 77 -0.58 26.14 5.34
N ALA A 78 0.73 26.07 5.54
CA ALA A 78 1.72 26.28 4.49
C ALA A 78 1.59 25.24 3.36
N SER A 79 1.37 23.98 3.70
CA SER A 79 1.16 22.89 2.73
C SER A 79 -0.23 22.88 2.08
N GLY A 80 -1.17 23.75 2.52
CA GLY A 80 -2.54 23.82 2.00
C GLY A 80 -3.52 22.80 2.58
N HIS A 81 -3.10 21.90 3.47
CA HIS A 81 -3.98 20.85 4.01
C HIS A 81 -5.15 21.40 4.84
N VAL A 82 -4.97 22.52 5.55
CA VAL A 82 -6.07 23.12 6.31
C VAL A 82 -7.16 23.65 5.39
N ASP A 83 -6.78 24.24 4.26
CA ASP A 83 -7.69 24.97 3.39
C ASP A 83 -8.24 24.11 2.24
N ALA A 84 -7.47 23.15 1.71
CA ALA A 84 -7.79 22.43 0.48
C ALA A 84 -7.92 20.91 0.62
N PHE A 85 -7.61 20.32 1.77
CA PHE A 85 -7.71 18.86 1.96
C PHE A 85 -9.13 18.46 2.37
N ASN A 86 -10.05 18.61 1.42
CA ASN A 86 -11.47 18.43 1.63
C ASN A 86 -12.08 17.45 0.63
N ASP A 87 -12.99 16.59 1.09
CA ASP A 87 -13.86 15.78 0.25
C ASP A 87 -15.22 16.47 0.08
N PRO A 88 -15.78 16.50 -1.15
CA PRO A 88 -17.15 16.95 -1.37
C PRO A 88 -18.14 15.84 -0.97
N LEU A 89 -18.90 16.07 0.09
CA LEU A 89 -19.84 15.11 0.65
C LEU A 89 -21.28 15.45 0.37
N ILE A 90 -22.08 14.42 0.10
CA ILE A 90 -23.53 14.50 -0.13
C ILE A 90 -24.24 13.41 0.67
N ASP A 91 -25.35 13.74 1.30
CA ASP A 91 -26.17 12.78 2.04
C ASP A 91 -27.43 12.41 1.24
N ASN A 92 -27.81 11.14 1.25
CA ASN A 92 -29.11 10.73 0.75
C ASN A 92 -30.10 10.70 1.92
N ARG A 93 -31.22 11.44 1.80
CA ARG A 93 -32.18 11.62 2.87
C ARG A 93 -32.96 10.35 3.23
N ASP A 94 -33.14 9.45 2.27
CA ASP A 94 -33.92 8.22 2.46
C ASP A 94 -33.08 7.12 3.12
N SER A 95 -31.85 6.91 2.64
CA SER A 95 -30.91 5.94 3.24
C SER A 95 -30.22 6.45 4.51
N LYS A 96 -30.25 7.77 4.74
CA LYS A 96 -29.47 8.47 5.78
C LYS A 96 -27.96 8.16 5.71
N LYS A 97 -27.47 7.81 4.52
CA LYS A 97 -26.06 7.49 4.28
C LYS A 97 -25.38 8.61 3.53
N ARG A 98 -24.13 8.80 3.90
CA ARG A 98 -23.21 9.78 3.32
C ARG A 98 -22.39 9.14 2.20
N SER A 99 -22.22 9.88 1.11
CA SER A 99 -21.39 9.50 -0.04
C SER A 99 -20.48 10.66 -0.44
N ARG A 100 -19.41 10.36 -1.14
CA ARG A 100 -18.58 11.36 -1.80
C ARG A 100 -19.24 11.70 -3.14
N ALA A 101 -19.47 12.97 -3.37
CA ALA A 101 -20.11 13.46 -4.60
C ALA A 101 -19.24 13.19 -5.83
N ASP A 102 -17.93 13.41 -5.71
CA ASP A 102 -16.94 13.11 -6.74
C ASP A 102 -16.95 11.62 -7.14
N VAL A 103 -16.91 10.70 -6.17
CA VAL A 103 -16.94 9.25 -6.43
C VAL A 103 -18.25 8.82 -7.11
N LEU A 104 -19.39 9.40 -6.73
CA LEU A 104 -20.67 9.11 -7.40
C LEU A 104 -20.66 9.52 -8.87
N ILE A 105 -19.99 10.63 -9.20
CA ILE A 105 -19.86 11.12 -10.57
C ILE A 105 -18.85 10.26 -11.35
N GLU A 106 -17.71 9.90 -10.75
CA GLU A 106 -16.73 8.98 -11.34
C GLU A 106 -17.34 7.61 -11.64
N ASP A 107 -18.11 7.06 -10.71
CA ASP A 107 -18.87 5.80 -10.92
C ASP A 107 -19.86 5.92 -12.10
N GLN A 108 -20.42 7.09 -12.34
CA GLN A 108 -21.28 7.33 -13.49
C GLN A 108 -20.51 7.43 -14.81
N ILE A 109 -19.34 8.06 -14.81
CA ILE A 109 -18.41 8.09 -15.94
C ILE A 109 -18.00 6.65 -16.31
N ALA A 110 -17.60 5.85 -15.30
CA ALA A 110 -17.24 4.45 -15.47
C ALA A 110 -18.39 3.60 -16.06
N LYS A 111 -19.66 3.88 -15.71
CA LYS A 111 -20.81 3.20 -16.32
C LYS A 111 -20.95 3.49 -17.83
N TYR A 112 -20.60 4.68 -18.30
CA TYR A 112 -20.56 4.96 -19.73
C TYR A 112 -19.46 4.15 -20.43
N GLU A 113 -18.28 4.00 -19.80
CA GLU A 113 -17.20 3.17 -20.32
C GLU A 113 -17.60 1.69 -20.38
N GLU A 114 -18.24 1.17 -19.32
CA GLU A 114 -18.76 -0.20 -19.32
C GLU A 114 -19.80 -0.43 -20.44
N LYS A 115 -20.68 0.55 -20.70
CA LYS A 115 -21.67 0.45 -21.79
C LYS A 115 -20.96 0.37 -23.14
N MET A 116 -19.92 1.19 -23.37
CA MET A 116 -19.12 1.12 -24.59
C MET A 116 -18.42 -0.24 -24.74
N GLN A 117 -17.80 -0.72 -23.66
CA GLN A 117 -17.10 -2.00 -23.65
C GLN A 117 -18.05 -3.18 -23.93
N LYS A 118 -19.24 -3.17 -23.33
CA LYS A 118 -20.28 -4.20 -23.60
C LYS A 118 -20.70 -4.26 -25.08
N GLU A 119 -20.78 -3.13 -25.77
CA GLU A 119 -21.08 -3.12 -27.21
C GLU A 119 -19.89 -3.65 -28.05
N VAL A 120 -18.64 -3.30 -27.66
CA VAL A 120 -17.41 -3.85 -28.26
C VAL A 120 -17.34 -5.37 -28.08
N ASP A 121 -17.60 -5.88 -26.87
CA ASP A 121 -17.54 -7.31 -26.56
C ASP A 121 -18.61 -8.11 -27.33
N LYS A 122 -19.81 -7.54 -27.48
CA LYS A 122 -20.87 -8.13 -28.32
C LYS A 122 -20.44 -8.22 -29.78
N ALA A 123 -19.83 -7.16 -30.31
CA ALA A 123 -19.34 -7.12 -31.68
C ALA A 123 -18.18 -8.09 -31.89
N ARG A 124 -17.24 -8.16 -30.95
CA ARG A 124 -16.13 -9.12 -30.98
C ARG A 124 -16.63 -10.57 -31.01
N LYS A 125 -17.64 -10.90 -30.19
CA LYS A 125 -18.26 -12.23 -30.22
C LYS A 125 -18.97 -12.54 -31.54
N ARG A 126 -19.51 -11.51 -32.22
CA ARG A 126 -20.25 -11.68 -33.48
C ARG A 126 -19.35 -11.79 -34.69
N PHE A 127 -18.24 -11.04 -34.73
CA PHE A 127 -17.38 -10.93 -35.92
C PHE A 127 -16.08 -11.75 -35.82
N GLY A 128 -15.76 -12.29 -34.61
CA GLY A 128 -14.59 -13.17 -34.41
C GLY A 128 -13.27 -12.52 -34.79
N GLU A 129 -12.40 -13.24 -35.44
CA GLU A 129 -11.04 -12.81 -35.82
C GLU A 129 -11.00 -11.63 -36.80
N SER A 130 -12.08 -11.37 -37.53
CA SER A 130 -12.18 -10.24 -38.47
C SER A 130 -12.63 -8.92 -37.82
N PHE A 131 -12.78 -8.90 -36.48
CA PHE A 131 -13.25 -7.72 -35.75
C PHE A 131 -12.17 -6.66 -35.59
N ASP A 132 -12.36 -5.51 -36.23
CA ASP A 132 -11.56 -4.31 -36.00
C ASP A 132 -12.20 -3.45 -34.92
N GLU A 133 -11.65 -3.52 -33.72
CA GLU A 133 -12.14 -2.77 -32.56
C GLU A 133 -11.99 -1.28 -32.72
N GLN A 134 -10.86 -0.79 -33.29
CA GLN A 134 -10.61 0.62 -33.46
C GLN A 134 -11.62 1.26 -34.42
N MET A 135 -11.84 0.61 -35.56
CA MET A 135 -12.84 1.05 -36.52
C MET A 135 -14.26 0.99 -35.93
N PHE A 136 -14.57 -0.06 -35.19
CA PHE A 136 -15.88 -0.19 -34.54
C PHE A 136 -16.14 0.92 -33.52
N ARG A 137 -15.16 1.26 -32.68
CA ARG A 137 -15.27 2.36 -31.71
C ARG A 137 -15.49 3.70 -32.38
N GLN A 138 -14.89 3.93 -33.54
CA GLN A 138 -15.00 5.19 -34.31
C GLN A 138 -16.28 5.31 -35.14
N THR A 139 -16.96 4.22 -35.41
CA THR A 139 -18.11 4.22 -36.34
C THR A 139 -19.44 3.78 -35.73
N ASN A 140 -19.40 3.07 -34.60
CA ASN A 140 -20.64 2.57 -33.99
C ASN A 140 -21.42 3.70 -33.27
N PRO A 141 -22.67 4.00 -33.66
CA PRO A 141 -23.43 5.12 -33.10
C PRO A 141 -23.66 5.02 -31.58
N ARG A 142 -23.81 3.81 -31.05
CA ARG A 142 -24.01 3.59 -29.60
C ARG A 142 -22.74 3.82 -28.79
N VAL A 143 -21.60 3.41 -29.34
CA VAL A 143 -20.29 3.69 -28.73
C VAL A 143 -20.02 5.18 -28.73
N LEU A 144 -20.19 5.85 -29.89
CA LEU A 144 -19.99 7.30 -30.03
C LEU A 144 -20.92 8.12 -29.13
N ALA A 145 -22.20 7.74 -29.01
CA ALA A 145 -23.13 8.44 -28.13
C ALA A 145 -22.76 8.31 -26.63
N ASN A 146 -22.29 7.15 -26.20
CA ASN A 146 -21.82 6.99 -24.81
C ASN A 146 -20.47 7.70 -24.60
N GLN A 147 -19.59 7.72 -25.60
CA GLN A 147 -18.33 8.44 -25.55
C GLN A 147 -18.58 9.95 -25.40
N GLN A 148 -19.45 10.54 -26.22
CA GLN A 148 -19.82 11.96 -26.10
C GLN A 148 -20.37 12.31 -24.71
N LYS A 149 -21.24 11.47 -24.16
CA LYS A 149 -21.77 11.67 -22.79
C LYS A 149 -20.68 11.57 -21.74
N ARG A 150 -19.81 10.58 -21.85
CA ARG A 150 -18.65 10.42 -20.94
C ARG A 150 -17.75 11.65 -20.98
N ASP A 151 -17.37 12.09 -22.18
CA ASP A 151 -16.42 13.18 -22.37
C ASP A 151 -17.01 14.52 -21.87
N ALA A 152 -18.27 14.80 -22.19
CA ALA A 152 -18.96 15.98 -21.69
C ALA A 152 -19.12 15.99 -20.17
N LEU A 153 -19.47 14.82 -19.57
CA LEU A 153 -19.55 14.68 -18.12
C LEU A 153 -18.18 14.84 -17.47
N HIS A 154 -17.15 14.25 -18.04
CA HIS A 154 -15.78 14.32 -17.53
C HIS A 154 -15.26 15.77 -17.55
N GLU A 155 -15.47 16.51 -18.65
CA GLU A 155 -15.07 17.91 -18.76
C GLU A 155 -15.80 18.80 -17.74
N ARG A 156 -17.13 18.63 -17.62
CA ARG A 156 -17.96 19.36 -16.66
C ARG A 156 -17.54 19.08 -15.23
N PHE A 157 -17.34 17.81 -14.89
CA PHE A 157 -16.86 17.36 -13.58
C PHE A 157 -15.47 17.90 -13.25
N ALA A 158 -14.51 17.79 -14.18
CA ALA A 158 -13.17 18.32 -13.99
C ALA A 158 -13.17 19.83 -13.72
N LYS A 159 -14.03 20.59 -14.42
CA LYS A 159 -14.20 22.02 -14.16
C LYS A 159 -14.80 22.28 -12.78
N ALA A 160 -15.87 21.59 -12.41
CA ALA A 160 -16.51 21.75 -11.09
C ALA A 160 -15.54 21.45 -9.93
N MET A 161 -14.72 20.42 -10.07
CA MET A 161 -13.67 20.08 -9.08
C MET A 161 -12.57 21.14 -9.01
N ASN A 162 -12.11 21.65 -10.16
CA ASN A 162 -11.08 22.70 -10.19
C ASN A 162 -11.53 23.99 -9.54
N ASP A 163 -12.77 24.38 -9.82
CA ASP A 163 -13.36 25.63 -9.33
C ASP A 163 -13.92 25.47 -7.90
N MET A 164 -13.81 24.25 -7.30
CA MET A 164 -14.42 23.86 -6.01
C MET A 164 -15.92 24.23 -5.95
N ASN A 165 -16.61 24.08 -7.06
CA ASN A 165 -18.02 24.45 -7.22
C ASN A 165 -18.93 23.32 -6.75
N LEU A 166 -19.32 23.36 -5.48
CA LEU A 166 -20.15 22.32 -4.83
C LEU A 166 -21.58 22.27 -5.39
N ASP A 167 -22.12 23.41 -5.78
CA ASP A 167 -23.46 23.50 -6.39
C ASP A 167 -23.46 22.81 -7.75
N GLU A 168 -22.41 22.98 -8.53
CA GLU A 168 -22.25 22.32 -9.82
C GLU A 168 -22.10 20.79 -9.66
N LEU A 169 -21.33 20.31 -8.65
CA LEU A 169 -21.25 18.88 -8.34
C LEU A 169 -22.63 18.30 -8.01
N LYS A 170 -23.44 19.02 -7.24
CA LYS A 170 -24.83 18.64 -6.98
C LYS A 170 -25.67 18.61 -8.24
N GLN A 171 -25.54 19.64 -9.09
CA GLN A 171 -26.28 19.75 -10.33
C GLN A 171 -25.95 18.59 -11.30
N ILE A 172 -24.66 18.21 -11.40
CA ILE A 172 -24.25 17.02 -12.15
C ILE A 172 -24.94 15.75 -11.65
N ILE A 173 -25.00 15.53 -10.32
CA ILE A 173 -25.66 14.36 -9.73
C ILE A 173 -27.15 14.32 -10.08
N ILE A 174 -27.80 15.50 -10.13
CA ILE A 174 -29.21 15.62 -10.49
C ILE A 174 -29.41 15.38 -11.99
N ASP A 175 -28.64 16.03 -12.86
CA ASP A 175 -28.77 15.95 -14.31
C ASP A 175 -28.48 14.54 -14.85
N GLU A 176 -27.48 13.88 -14.30
CA GLU A 176 -27.11 12.49 -14.62
C GLU A 176 -28.01 11.45 -13.93
N GLU A 177 -29.03 11.93 -13.20
CA GLU A 177 -29.97 11.07 -12.49
C GLU A 177 -29.34 10.02 -11.58
N ILE A 178 -28.21 10.37 -10.96
CA ILE A 178 -27.44 9.45 -10.12
C ILE A 178 -28.27 9.05 -8.90
N VAL A 179 -28.45 7.75 -8.72
CA VAL A 179 -29.20 7.17 -7.60
C VAL A 179 -28.27 6.76 -6.48
N CYS A 180 -28.76 6.83 -5.26
CA CYS A 180 -28.06 6.29 -4.10
C CYS A 180 -27.85 4.77 -4.23
N PRO A 181 -26.63 4.26 -4.10
CA PRO A 181 -26.35 2.82 -4.25
C PRO A 181 -27.07 1.95 -3.21
N ILE A 182 -27.55 2.55 -2.12
CA ILE A 182 -28.18 1.83 -1.00
C ILE A 182 -29.70 1.86 -1.08
N SER A 183 -30.29 3.07 -1.26
CA SER A 183 -31.76 3.23 -1.30
C SER A 183 -32.34 3.19 -2.72
N GLY A 184 -31.51 3.36 -3.76
CA GLY A 184 -31.97 3.50 -5.14
C GLY A 184 -32.68 4.82 -5.44
N THR A 185 -32.74 5.76 -4.49
CA THR A 185 -33.43 7.05 -4.65
C THR A 185 -32.48 8.18 -5.03
N LYS A 186 -33.08 9.28 -5.57
CA LYS A 186 -32.34 10.50 -5.97
C LYS A 186 -32.51 11.64 -4.95
N ASN A 187 -32.96 11.36 -3.74
CA ASN A 187 -33.26 12.36 -2.71
C ASN A 187 -32.00 12.84 -1.99
N TRP A 188 -31.23 13.67 -2.69
CA TRP A 188 -29.94 14.16 -2.23
C TRP A 188 -30.03 15.50 -1.47
N THR A 189 -29.12 15.71 -0.51
CA THR A 189 -28.88 17.01 0.15
C THR A 189 -28.01 17.91 -0.72
N ASP A 190 -27.61 19.06 -0.18
CA ASP A 190 -26.54 19.86 -0.77
C ASP A 190 -25.21 19.17 -0.55
N VAL A 191 -24.25 19.40 -1.48
CA VAL A 191 -22.86 18.99 -1.33
C VAL A 191 -22.18 19.93 -0.34
N ARG A 192 -21.39 19.37 0.59
CA ARG A 192 -20.64 20.11 1.60
C ARG A 192 -19.19 19.66 1.61
N GLN A 193 -18.28 20.59 1.81
CA GLN A 193 -16.87 20.27 2.04
C GLN A 193 -16.68 19.63 3.41
N PHE A 194 -15.86 18.60 3.46
CA PHE A 194 -15.46 17.94 4.68
C PHE A 194 -13.95 17.82 4.75
N ASN A 195 -13.34 18.50 5.71
CA ASN A 195 -11.89 18.43 5.89
C ASN A 195 -11.46 17.08 6.47
N LEU A 196 -10.48 16.47 5.82
CA LEU A 196 -9.99 15.14 6.18
C LEU A 196 -8.97 15.16 7.33
N MET A 197 -8.59 16.31 7.86
CA MET A 197 -7.66 16.39 8.97
C MET A 197 -8.33 16.09 10.30
N PHE A 198 -7.76 15.17 11.07
CA PHE A 198 -8.08 15.04 12.49
C PHE A 198 -7.45 16.19 13.26
N ALA A 199 -8.23 16.83 14.13
CA ALA A 199 -7.77 17.89 15.01
C ALA A 199 -8.00 17.52 16.47
N THR A 200 -7.11 18.00 17.33
CA THR A 200 -7.25 17.96 18.78
C THR A 200 -6.72 19.27 19.38
N GLU A 201 -6.87 19.43 20.68
CA GLU A 201 -6.40 20.61 21.41
C GLU A 201 -5.24 20.23 22.33
N MET A 202 -4.23 21.08 22.35
CA MET A 202 -3.07 20.93 23.21
C MET A 202 -2.99 22.16 24.14
N GLY A 203 -3.09 21.96 25.47
CA GLY A 203 -3.08 23.00 26.48
C GLY A 203 -3.75 22.54 27.77
N ALA A 204 -3.51 23.28 28.86
CA ALA A 204 -4.03 22.93 30.17
C ALA A 204 -5.45 23.44 30.44
N SER A 205 -5.95 24.43 29.67
CA SER A 205 -7.28 25.01 29.81
C SER A 205 -7.84 25.36 28.42
N ALA A 206 -9.17 25.40 28.31
CA ALA A 206 -9.86 25.75 27.06
C ALA A 206 -9.47 27.13 26.52
N ASP A 207 -9.22 28.09 27.42
CA ASP A 207 -8.88 29.47 27.05
C ASP A 207 -7.43 29.64 26.57
N ASN A 208 -6.56 28.65 26.82
CA ASN A 208 -5.15 28.62 26.42
C ASN A 208 -4.78 27.40 25.62
N SER A 209 -5.75 26.77 24.97
CA SER A 209 -5.49 25.61 24.11
C SER A 209 -5.07 26.03 22.70
N MET A 210 -4.13 25.29 22.13
CA MET A 210 -3.71 25.40 20.73
C MET A 210 -4.31 24.23 19.96
N LYS A 211 -5.04 24.54 18.88
CA LYS A 211 -5.51 23.52 17.97
C LYS A 211 -4.32 22.91 17.21
N VAL A 212 -4.14 21.61 17.34
CA VAL A 212 -3.13 20.83 16.63
C VAL A 212 -3.80 19.75 15.81
N TYR A 213 -3.07 19.21 14.84
CA TYR A 213 -3.60 18.21 13.91
C TYR A 213 -2.77 16.92 13.98
N LEU A 214 -3.43 15.78 13.78
CA LEU A 214 -2.75 14.55 13.44
C LEU A 214 -2.30 14.64 11.97
N ARG A 215 -1.02 14.37 11.70
CA ARG A 215 -0.49 14.51 10.33
C ARG A 215 -1.22 13.61 9.33
N PRO A 216 -1.68 14.15 8.17
CA PRO A 216 -2.34 13.37 7.13
C PRO A 216 -1.35 12.70 6.17
N GLU A 217 -0.06 13.06 6.28
CA GLU A 217 1.06 12.52 5.50
C GLU A 217 2.38 12.69 6.25
N THR A 218 3.40 11.96 5.83
CA THR A 218 4.74 12.02 6.44
C THR A 218 5.68 13.02 5.75
N ALA A 219 5.36 13.50 4.53
CA ALA A 219 6.20 14.39 3.72
C ALA A 219 6.59 15.68 4.43
N GLN A 220 5.62 16.36 5.07
CA GLN A 220 5.85 17.69 5.62
C GLN A 220 6.88 17.69 6.75
N GLY A 221 6.96 16.59 7.52
CA GLY A 221 8.00 16.41 8.52
C GLY A 221 9.41 16.34 7.93
N ILE A 222 9.53 15.81 6.70
CA ILE A 222 10.80 15.79 5.97
C ILE A 222 11.17 17.21 5.51
N PHE A 223 10.23 17.93 4.89
CA PHE A 223 10.49 19.27 4.36
C PHE A 223 10.93 20.26 5.43
N VAL A 224 10.26 20.30 6.58
CA VAL A 224 10.62 21.25 7.66
C VAL A 224 11.94 20.89 8.35
N ASN A 225 12.40 19.64 8.24
CA ASN A 225 13.68 19.18 8.74
C ASN A 225 14.79 19.12 7.68
N TYR A 226 14.50 19.48 6.45
CA TYR A 226 15.45 19.42 5.34
C TYR A 226 16.82 20.02 5.68
N LEU A 227 16.87 21.29 6.13
CA LEU A 227 18.12 21.96 6.47
C LEU A 227 18.82 21.36 7.71
N ASN A 228 18.08 20.88 8.69
CA ASN A 228 18.64 20.21 9.85
C ASN A 228 19.39 18.96 9.43
N VAL A 229 18.77 18.13 8.60
CA VAL A 229 19.37 16.89 8.08
C VAL A 229 20.54 17.20 7.15
N GLN A 230 20.36 18.16 6.23
CA GLN A 230 21.39 18.56 5.28
C GLN A 230 22.68 19.03 5.99
N LYS A 231 22.53 19.90 7.02
CA LYS A 231 23.68 20.46 7.75
C LYS A 231 24.34 19.43 8.66
N THR A 232 23.56 18.70 9.45
CA THR A 232 24.10 17.72 10.40
C THR A 232 24.71 16.51 9.71
N GLY A 233 24.11 16.06 8.61
CA GLY A 233 24.61 14.97 7.77
C GLY A 233 25.67 15.43 6.75
N ARG A 234 25.91 16.74 6.61
CA ARG A 234 26.78 17.32 5.57
C ARG A 234 26.40 16.83 4.17
N MET A 235 25.09 16.68 3.94
CA MET A 235 24.56 16.13 2.70
C MET A 235 24.76 17.12 1.55
N LYS A 236 25.10 16.58 0.39
CA LYS A 236 25.20 17.34 -0.87
C LYS A 236 24.08 16.92 -1.80
N ILE A 237 23.53 17.87 -2.54
CA ILE A 237 22.53 17.58 -3.58
C ILE A 237 23.20 16.87 -4.75
N PRO A 238 22.64 15.76 -5.28
CA PRO A 238 21.32 15.19 -4.90
C PRO A 238 21.40 14.27 -3.66
N PHE A 239 20.43 14.39 -2.76
CA PHE A 239 20.29 13.47 -1.63
C PHE A 239 18.81 13.29 -1.23
N GLY A 240 18.52 12.19 -0.55
CA GLY A 240 17.18 11.84 -0.09
C GLY A 240 17.03 11.78 1.43
N ILE A 241 15.82 12.00 1.90
CA ILE A 241 15.42 11.78 3.28
C ILE A 241 14.23 10.81 3.28
N ALA A 242 14.39 9.68 3.95
CA ALA A 242 13.40 8.62 4.06
C ALA A 242 12.75 8.61 5.45
N GLN A 243 11.44 8.31 5.50
CA GLN A 243 10.69 8.18 6.73
C GLN A 243 9.64 7.06 6.62
N ILE A 244 9.45 6.33 7.71
CA ILE A 244 8.29 5.44 7.91
C ILE A 244 7.49 5.99 9.08
N GLY A 245 6.18 6.14 8.94
CA GLY A 245 5.39 6.64 10.05
C GLY A 245 3.89 6.62 9.83
N LYS A 246 3.16 6.72 10.92
CA LYS A 246 1.71 6.84 10.96
C LYS A 246 1.24 8.14 10.33
N ALA A 247 0.13 8.05 9.59
CA ALA A 247 -0.62 9.17 9.05
C ALA A 247 -2.13 8.94 9.29
N PHE A 248 -2.90 10.02 9.30
CA PHE A 248 -4.29 9.99 9.74
C PHE A 248 -5.17 10.81 8.79
N ARG A 249 -6.21 10.18 8.26
CA ARG A 249 -7.19 10.86 7.39
C ARG A 249 -8.59 10.51 7.85
N ASN A 250 -9.41 11.50 8.13
CA ASN A 250 -10.79 11.29 8.59
C ASN A 250 -11.69 10.82 7.43
N GLU A 251 -11.34 9.67 6.87
CA GLU A 251 -12.06 9.04 5.77
C GLU A 251 -13.51 8.75 6.15
N ILE A 252 -14.45 9.21 5.32
CA ILE A 252 -15.87 9.02 5.57
C ILE A 252 -16.40 7.75 4.92
N VAL A 253 -15.88 7.42 3.74
CA VAL A 253 -16.24 6.22 3.00
C VAL A 253 -15.07 5.25 3.04
N ALA A 254 -15.00 4.47 4.11
CA ALA A 254 -14.06 3.34 4.19
C ALA A 254 -14.55 2.20 3.32
N ARG A 255 -13.72 1.75 2.39
CA ARG A 255 -14.02 0.60 1.52
C ARG A 255 -12.79 -0.28 1.36
N GLN A 256 -13.01 -1.55 1.03
CA GLN A 256 -11.96 -2.48 0.63
C GLN A 256 -10.94 -2.79 1.73
N PHE A 257 -11.45 -3.04 2.97
CA PHE A 257 -10.63 -3.49 4.09
C PHE A 257 -9.51 -2.49 4.39
N ILE A 258 -8.26 -2.94 4.55
CA ILE A 258 -7.09 -2.10 4.86
C ILE A 258 -6.59 -1.26 3.67
N PHE A 259 -7.27 -1.28 2.51
CA PHE A 259 -6.90 -0.44 1.38
C PHE A 259 -7.13 1.06 1.65
N ARG A 260 -8.18 1.39 2.41
CA ARG A 260 -8.50 2.77 2.82
C ARG A 260 -8.90 2.82 4.27
N MET A 261 -8.04 3.41 5.10
CA MET A 261 -8.17 3.48 6.54
C MET A 261 -8.07 4.92 7.05
N ARG A 262 -8.53 5.14 8.29
CA ARG A 262 -8.41 6.43 9.00
C ARG A 262 -7.05 6.62 9.65
N GLU A 263 -6.45 5.54 10.10
CA GLU A 263 -5.09 5.47 10.61
C GLU A 263 -4.32 4.46 9.77
N PHE A 264 -3.24 4.88 9.14
CA PHE A 264 -2.42 4.06 8.22
C PHE A 264 -0.95 4.41 8.38
N GLU A 265 -0.08 3.70 7.69
CA GLU A 265 1.36 3.91 7.75
C GLU A 265 1.91 4.14 6.34
N GLN A 266 2.77 5.17 6.20
CA GLN A 266 3.46 5.48 4.95
C GLN A 266 4.95 5.20 5.08
N MET A 267 5.54 4.73 3.97
CA MET A 267 6.98 4.70 3.71
C MET A 267 7.24 5.72 2.62
N GLU A 268 7.95 6.78 2.96
CA GLU A 268 8.05 7.95 2.10
C GLU A 268 9.49 8.45 2.02
N MET A 269 9.95 8.81 0.81
CA MET A 269 11.26 9.38 0.57
C MET A 269 11.10 10.63 -0.28
N GLN A 270 11.75 11.71 0.15
CA GLN A 270 11.85 12.97 -0.55
C GLN A 270 13.30 13.15 -1.04
N PHE A 271 13.50 13.15 -2.35
CA PHE A 271 14.81 13.25 -2.97
C PHE A 271 15.02 14.65 -3.54
N PHE A 272 15.99 15.37 -2.96
CA PHE A 272 16.28 16.76 -3.26
C PHE A 272 17.29 16.84 -4.40
N VAL A 273 16.94 17.59 -5.44
CA VAL A 273 17.74 17.73 -6.67
C VAL A 273 17.94 19.20 -7.05
N LYS A 274 18.96 19.49 -7.87
CA LYS A 274 19.15 20.84 -8.44
C LYS A 274 17.96 21.14 -9.38
N PRO A 275 17.37 22.35 -9.30
CA PRO A 275 16.32 22.77 -10.23
C PRO A 275 16.76 22.61 -11.69
N GLY A 276 15.87 22.05 -12.52
CA GLY A 276 16.13 21.72 -13.93
C GLY A 276 16.69 20.32 -14.17
N THR A 277 17.01 19.54 -13.11
CA THR A 277 17.46 18.14 -13.23
C THR A 277 16.38 17.13 -12.79
N GLU A 278 15.24 17.59 -12.31
CA GLU A 278 14.17 16.75 -11.78
C GLU A 278 13.60 15.78 -12.82
N LEU A 279 13.50 16.20 -14.08
CA LEU A 279 13.00 15.35 -15.16
C LEU A 279 14.01 14.29 -15.63
N GLU A 280 15.27 14.37 -15.20
CA GLU A 280 16.26 13.30 -15.35
C GLU A 280 16.16 12.28 -14.19
N TRP A 281 15.85 12.76 -12.98
CA TRP A 281 15.73 11.93 -11.78
C TRP A 281 14.39 11.20 -11.67
N PHE A 282 13.31 11.81 -12.14
CA PHE A 282 11.98 11.22 -12.08
C PHE A 282 11.90 9.83 -12.76
N PRO A 283 12.34 9.61 -14.02
CA PRO A 283 12.32 8.28 -14.63
C PRO A 283 13.22 7.28 -13.90
N ARG A 284 14.36 7.71 -13.36
CA ARG A 284 15.25 6.82 -12.59
C ARG A 284 14.56 6.28 -11.34
N TRP A 285 13.86 7.15 -10.60
CA TRP A 285 13.09 6.70 -9.45
C TRP A 285 11.89 5.85 -9.86
N LYS A 286 11.21 6.18 -10.95
CA LYS A 286 10.13 5.37 -11.53
C LYS A 286 10.59 3.93 -11.80
N GLU A 287 11.72 3.75 -12.46
CA GLU A 287 12.31 2.44 -12.75
C GLU A 287 12.77 1.71 -11.47
N ALA A 288 13.48 2.39 -10.59
CA ALA A 288 13.98 1.81 -9.35
C ALA A 288 12.83 1.31 -8.44
N ARG A 289 11.73 2.07 -8.38
CA ARG A 289 10.56 1.67 -7.58
C ARG A 289 9.83 0.48 -8.21
N MET A 290 9.65 0.46 -9.53
CA MET A 290 9.07 -0.69 -10.21
C MET A 290 9.92 -1.95 -10.02
N ALA A 291 11.25 -1.86 -10.13
CA ALA A 291 12.15 -2.98 -9.86
C ALA A 291 12.01 -3.51 -8.41
N TRP A 292 11.84 -2.61 -7.43
CA TRP A 292 11.61 -2.98 -6.03
C TRP A 292 10.33 -3.83 -5.86
N HIS A 293 9.24 -3.44 -6.50
CA HIS A 293 8.00 -4.21 -6.50
C HIS A 293 8.16 -5.56 -7.18
N GLN A 294 8.78 -5.60 -8.35
CA GLN A 294 8.96 -6.82 -9.15
C GLN A 294 9.91 -7.83 -8.49
N ALA A 295 10.87 -7.37 -7.68
CA ALA A 295 11.78 -8.26 -6.94
C ALA A 295 11.06 -9.21 -5.97
N LEU A 296 9.81 -8.91 -5.60
CA LEU A 296 8.97 -9.81 -4.81
C LEU A 296 8.55 -11.08 -5.57
N GLY A 297 8.65 -11.09 -6.91
CA GLY A 297 8.35 -12.25 -7.73
C GLY A 297 6.87 -12.45 -8.07
N PHE A 298 6.07 -11.39 -8.00
CA PHE A 298 4.62 -11.47 -8.27
C PHE A 298 4.23 -11.43 -9.75
N GLY A 299 5.22 -11.35 -10.67
CA GLY A 299 4.99 -11.22 -12.10
C GLY A 299 4.80 -9.75 -12.53
N ALA A 300 5.44 -9.39 -13.65
CA ALA A 300 5.38 -8.01 -14.17
C ALA A 300 3.97 -7.61 -14.61
N GLU A 301 3.14 -8.57 -15.02
CA GLU A 301 1.76 -8.40 -15.47
C GLU A 301 0.82 -7.91 -14.36
N ASN A 302 1.21 -8.08 -13.11
CA ASN A 302 0.43 -7.59 -11.97
C ASN A 302 0.71 -6.13 -11.61
N TYR A 303 1.66 -5.48 -12.28
CA TYR A 303 2.01 -4.09 -12.08
C TYR A 303 1.86 -3.28 -13.35
N ARG A 304 1.53 -2.01 -13.22
CA ARG A 304 1.61 -1.05 -14.32
C ARG A 304 1.88 0.35 -13.80
N PHE A 305 2.39 1.21 -14.67
CA PHE A 305 2.41 2.65 -14.43
C PHE A 305 1.06 3.26 -14.85
N HIS A 306 0.63 4.23 -14.07
CA HIS A 306 -0.49 5.10 -14.40
C HIS A 306 0.00 6.55 -14.34
N ASP A 307 0.38 7.12 -15.49
CA ASP A 307 0.83 8.49 -15.57
C ASP A 307 -0.37 9.43 -15.43
N HIS A 308 -0.24 10.49 -14.61
CA HIS A 308 -1.33 11.44 -14.37
C HIS A 308 -1.48 12.40 -15.53
N GLU A 309 -2.63 12.39 -16.20
CA GLU A 309 -2.96 13.36 -17.25
C GLU A 309 -3.12 14.78 -16.68
N LYS A 310 -3.61 14.88 -15.45
CA LYS A 310 -3.80 16.14 -14.74
C LYS A 310 -2.91 16.18 -13.49
N LEU A 311 -1.92 17.05 -13.55
CA LEU A 311 -0.97 17.22 -12.47
C LEU A 311 -1.54 18.10 -11.35
N ALA A 312 -1.16 17.80 -10.11
CA ALA A 312 -1.38 18.72 -8.99
C ALA A 312 -0.58 20.02 -9.21
N HIS A 313 -1.05 21.13 -8.64
CA HIS A 313 -0.45 22.46 -8.85
C HIS A 313 1.02 22.56 -8.39
N TYR A 314 1.49 21.62 -7.59
CA TYR A 314 2.86 21.55 -7.10
C TYR A 314 3.76 20.60 -7.90
N ALA A 315 3.21 19.87 -8.86
CA ALA A 315 3.94 18.84 -9.60
C ALA A 315 4.09 19.19 -11.07
N ASN A 316 5.24 18.84 -11.68
CA ASN A 316 5.47 18.90 -13.12
C ASN A 316 5.56 17.51 -13.78
N ALA A 317 5.58 16.43 -12.99
CA ALA A 317 5.40 15.06 -13.42
C ALA A 317 4.83 14.22 -12.27
N ALA A 318 3.96 13.28 -12.57
CA ALA A 318 3.40 12.35 -11.59
C ALA A 318 3.02 11.02 -12.25
N THR A 319 3.25 9.92 -11.54
CA THR A 319 2.85 8.57 -11.93
C THR A 319 2.56 7.74 -10.68
N ASP A 320 1.59 6.83 -10.81
CA ASP A 320 1.38 5.79 -9.80
C ASP A 320 1.93 4.46 -10.29
N ILE A 321 2.42 3.64 -9.37
CA ILE A 321 2.54 2.21 -9.57
C ILE A 321 1.23 1.60 -9.06
N GLU A 322 0.50 0.98 -9.97
CA GLU A 322 -0.71 0.24 -9.64
C GLU A 322 -0.44 -1.26 -9.59
N PHE A 323 -1.11 -1.93 -8.67
CA PHE A 323 -1.11 -3.38 -8.53
C PHE A 323 -2.49 -3.97 -8.85
N HIS A 324 -2.52 -5.15 -9.50
CA HIS A 324 -3.75 -5.85 -9.85
C HIS A 324 -4.37 -6.55 -8.63
N MET A 325 -5.28 -5.85 -7.96
CA MET A 325 -6.08 -6.39 -6.86
C MET A 325 -7.29 -7.19 -7.39
N PRO A 326 -7.98 -8.00 -6.56
CA PRO A 326 -9.23 -8.66 -6.95
C PRO A 326 -10.34 -7.70 -7.42
N PHE A 327 -10.23 -6.42 -7.10
CA PHE A 327 -11.14 -5.34 -7.52
C PHE A 327 -10.52 -4.39 -8.57
N GLY A 328 -9.56 -4.88 -9.35
CA GLY A 328 -8.89 -4.18 -10.44
C GLY A 328 -7.57 -3.54 -10.05
N PHE A 329 -6.92 -2.88 -11.01
CA PHE A 329 -5.68 -2.14 -10.76
C PHE A 329 -5.92 -0.98 -9.80
N LYS A 330 -5.06 -0.87 -8.79
CA LYS A 330 -5.13 0.18 -7.76
C LYS A 330 -3.74 0.66 -7.39
N GLU A 331 -3.64 1.94 -7.17
CA GLU A 331 -2.43 2.62 -6.69
C GLU A 331 -1.91 1.99 -5.41
N VAL A 332 -0.63 1.63 -5.41
CA VAL A 332 0.12 1.17 -4.23
C VAL A 332 1.26 2.10 -3.89
N GLU A 333 1.82 2.81 -4.86
CA GLU A 333 2.90 3.79 -4.68
C GLU A 333 2.73 4.96 -5.65
N GLY A 334 2.85 6.21 -5.15
CA GLY A 334 2.90 7.42 -5.93
C GLY A 334 4.35 7.90 -6.11
N ILE A 335 4.68 8.39 -7.31
CA ILE A 335 5.98 8.99 -7.62
C ILE A 335 5.72 10.36 -8.25
N HIS A 336 6.21 11.44 -7.62
CA HIS A 336 5.89 12.80 -8.02
C HIS A 336 7.14 13.67 -8.13
N SER A 337 7.24 14.47 -9.18
CA SER A 337 8.16 15.60 -9.24
C SER A 337 7.43 16.85 -8.74
N ARG A 338 7.68 17.22 -7.47
CA ARG A 338 6.94 18.25 -6.70
C ARG A 338 7.47 19.66 -6.91
N THR A 339 8.48 19.86 -7.75
CA THR A 339 9.19 21.12 -7.89
C THR A 339 9.77 21.61 -6.55
N ASN A 340 9.84 22.92 -6.30
CA ASN A 340 10.23 23.51 -5.02
C ASN A 340 9.04 24.00 -4.18
N PHE A 341 7.82 23.58 -4.52
CA PHE A 341 6.60 24.14 -3.95
C PHE A 341 6.60 24.09 -2.41
N ASP A 342 6.75 22.90 -1.83
CA ASP A 342 6.65 22.71 -0.37
C ASP A 342 7.72 23.53 0.37
N LEU A 343 8.98 23.45 -0.07
CA LEU A 343 10.08 24.20 0.55
C LEU A 343 9.83 25.72 0.45
N SER A 344 9.37 26.21 -0.70
CA SER A 344 9.06 27.62 -0.91
C SER A 344 7.89 28.10 -0.03
N GLN A 345 6.86 27.28 0.16
CA GLN A 345 5.76 27.57 1.08
C GLN A 345 6.25 27.65 2.52
N HIS A 346 7.07 26.69 2.98
CA HIS A 346 7.64 26.73 4.33
C HIS A 346 8.58 27.92 4.52
N GLU A 347 9.36 28.31 3.53
CA GLU A 347 10.18 29.52 3.56
C GLU A 347 9.28 30.76 3.74
N LYS A 348 8.22 30.87 2.95
CA LYS A 348 7.25 31.99 3.01
C LYS A 348 6.55 32.09 4.35
N PHE A 349 6.04 30.99 4.88
CA PHE A 349 5.27 30.99 6.14
C PHE A 349 6.13 31.09 7.39
N SER A 350 7.37 30.63 7.36
CA SER A 350 8.29 30.72 8.48
C SER A 350 9.10 32.03 8.50
N GLY A 351 9.26 32.67 7.34
CA GLY A 351 10.17 33.81 7.17
C GLY A 351 11.65 33.42 7.25
N LYS A 352 11.98 32.13 7.22
CA LYS A 352 13.35 31.60 7.34
C LYS A 352 13.79 31.01 6.02
N SER A 353 14.98 31.40 5.52
CA SER A 353 15.55 30.82 4.30
C SER A 353 15.87 29.34 4.51
N ILE A 354 15.43 28.51 3.55
CA ILE A 354 15.70 27.06 3.49
C ILE A 354 16.43 26.67 2.19
N LYS A 355 17.15 27.64 1.58
CA LYS A 355 17.93 27.41 0.37
C LYS A 355 19.16 26.55 0.66
N TYR A 356 19.53 25.72 -0.31
CA TYR A 356 20.80 25.05 -0.36
C TYR A 356 21.86 25.99 -0.91
N PHE A 357 23.02 26.05 -0.26
CA PHE A 357 24.19 26.71 -0.83
C PHE A 357 25.12 25.65 -1.44
N ASP A 358 25.34 25.76 -2.72
CA ASP A 358 26.28 24.89 -3.44
C ASP A 358 27.69 25.51 -3.46
N PRO A 359 28.63 24.94 -2.71
CA PRO A 359 29.98 25.50 -2.65
C PRO A 359 30.79 25.30 -3.94
N GLN A 360 30.35 24.40 -4.85
CA GLN A 360 31.04 24.14 -6.11
C GLN A 360 30.72 25.22 -7.15
N THR A 361 29.47 25.65 -7.20
CA THR A 361 28.99 26.68 -8.14
C THR A 361 28.90 28.07 -7.51
N ASN A 362 29.03 28.17 -6.17
CA ASN A 362 28.81 29.37 -5.37
C ASN A 362 27.39 29.96 -5.55
N GLU A 363 26.40 29.09 -5.75
CA GLU A 363 25.00 29.44 -5.97
C GLU A 363 24.14 29.03 -4.78
N SER A 364 23.07 29.78 -4.52
CA SER A 364 22.04 29.41 -3.57
C SER A 364 20.70 29.21 -4.28
N TYR A 365 20.06 28.07 -4.07
CA TYR A 365 18.78 27.76 -4.68
C TYR A 365 17.89 26.94 -3.75
N THR A 366 16.57 26.98 -3.96
CA THR A 366 15.62 26.09 -3.33
C THR A 366 15.57 24.79 -4.16
N PRO A 367 15.91 23.62 -3.60
CA PRO A 367 15.92 22.37 -4.35
C PRO A 367 14.54 22.02 -4.91
N TYR A 368 14.53 21.27 -6.01
CA TYR A 368 13.34 20.53 -6.46
C TYR A 368 13.31 19.18 -5.81
N VAL A 369 12.14 18.55 -5.76
CA VAL A 369 11.91 17.33 -4.99
C VAL A 369 11.29 16.26 -5.87
N ILE A 370 11.87 15.05 -5.83
CA ILE A 370 11.21 13.84 -6.32
C ILE A 370 10.73 13.06 -5.10
N GLU A 371 9.43 12.85 -5.03
CA GLU A 371 8.78 12.06 -4.00
C GLU A 371 8.56 10.63 -4.44
N THR A 372 8.76 9.67 -3.53
CA THR A 372 8.19 8.32 -3.63
C THR A 372 7.44 8.03 -2.33
N SER A 373 6.17 7.68 -2.45
CA SER A 373 5.30 7.44 -1.30
C SER A 373 4.48 6.17 -1.48
N ILE A 374 4.66 5.23 -0.57
CA ILE A 374 3.99 3.94 -0.57
C ILE A 374 3.22 3.73 0.74
N GLY A 375 1.96 3.31 0.64
CA GLY A 375 1.19 2.88 1.80
C GLY A 375 1.59 1.48 2.25
N VAL A 376 2.09 1.34 3.48
CA VAL A 376 2.46 0.02 4.05
C VAL A 376 1.27 -0.93 4.01
N ASP A 377 0.10 -0.43 4.34
CA ASP A 377 -1.14 -1.22 4.45
C ASP A 377 -1.65 -1.67 3.06
N ARG A 378 -1.50 -0.81 2.03
CA ARG A 378 -1.80 -1.19 0.63
C ARG A 378 -0.81 -2.23 0.12
N MET A 379 0.48 -2.09 0.45
CA MET A 379 1.50 -3.07 0.11
C MET A 379 1.24 -4.41 0.79
N PHE A 380 0.88 -4.39 2.09
CA PHE A 380 0.48 -5.58 2.83
C PHE A 380 -0.70 -6.29 2.14
N LEU A 381 -1.74 -5.54 1.77
CA LEU A 381 -2.91 -6.09 1.08
C LEU A 381 -2.56 -6.69 -0.28
N SER A 382 -1.70 -6.02 -1.06
CA SER A 382 -1.22 -6.53 -2.36
C SER A 382 -0.53 -7.88 -2.20
N ILE A 383 0.34 -8.01 -1.20
CA ILE A 383 1.06 -9.25 -0.88
C ILE A 383 0.06 -10.34 -0.49
N MET A 384 -0.92 -10.05 0.36
CA MET A 384 -1.94 -11.02 0.77
C MET A 384 -2.81 -11.46 -0.41
N CYS A 385 -3.21 -10.51 -1.27
CA CYS A 385 -4.02 -10.81 -2.46
C CYS A 385 -3.28 -11.71 -3.45
N HIS A 386 -1.98 -11.50 -3.64
CA HIS A 386 -1.18 -12.34 -4.52
C HIS A 386 -0.87 -13.71 -3.92
N ALA A 387 -0.52 -13.73 -2.62
CA ALA A 387 -0.04 -14.94 -1.95
C ALA A 387 -1.16 -15.96 -1.67
N TYR A 388 -2.41 -15.52 -1.52
CA TYR A 388 -3.52 -16.40 -1.20
C TYR A 388 -3.84 -17.35 -2.36
N THR A 389 -3.69 -18.64 -2.12
CA THR A 389 -3.91 -19.68 -3.12
C THR A 389 -4.71 -20.84 -2.54
N GLU A 390 -5.70 -21.34 -3.29
CA GLU A 390 -6.42 -22.57 -3.00
C GLU A 390 -5.98 -23.64 -4.01
N GLU A 391 -5.36 -24.70 -3.51
CA GLU A 391 -4.87 -25.82 -4.32
C GLU A 391 -5.72 -27.06 -4.11
N GLN A 392 -6.13 -27.71 -5.20
CA GLN A 392 -6.79 -29.02 -5.14
C GLN A 392 -5.73 -30.11 -5.04
N LEU A 393 -5.86 -30.95 -4.04
CA LEU A 393 -4.96 -32.10 -3.85
C LEU A 393 -5.51 -33.35 -4.54
N GLU A 394 -4.65 -34.32 -4.79
CA GLU A 394 -5.00 -35.60 -5.43
C GLU A 394 -6.10 -36.36 -4.66
N ASN A 395 -6.16 -36.20 -3.35
CA ASN A 395 -7.20 -36.82 -2.50
C ASN A 395 -8.55 -36.09 -2.50
N GLY A 396 -8.69 -35.03 -3.31
CA GLY A 396 -9.90 -34.20 -3.42
C GLY A 396 -10.07 -33.14 -2.33
N GLU A 397 -9.13 -33.02 -1.38
CA GLU A 397 -9.13 -31.94 -0.38
C GLU A 397 -8.59 -30.64 -0.96
N THR A 398 -9.06 -29.50 -0.44
CA THR A 398 -8.53 -28.18 -0.76
C THR A 398 -7.47 -27.78 0.26
N ARG A 399 -6.29 -27.40 -0.22
CA ARG A 399 -5.22 -26.81 0.58
C ARG A 399 -5.23 -25.30 0.39
N VAL A 400 -5.37 -24.55 1.49
CA VAL A 400 -5.13 -23.09 1.48
C VAL A 400 -3.66 -22.84 1.81
N VAL A 401 -2.99 -22.06 0.97
CA VAL A 401 -1.58 -21.73 1.16
C VAL A 401 -1.35 -20.24 0.88
N LEU A 402 -0.59 -19.57 1.75
CA LEU A 402 -0.07 -18.24 1.50
C LEU A 402 1.35 -18.35 0.91
N LYS A 403 1.48 -18.13 -0.40
CA LYS A 403 2.77 -18.14 -1.11
C LYS A 403 3.52 -16.81 -0.92
N LEU A 404 3.76 -16.45 0.34
CA LEU A 404 4.54 -15.26 0.68
C LEU A 404 5.99 -15.42 0.21
N PRO A 405 6.66 -14.34 -0.27
CA PRO A 405 8.11 -14.33 -0.40
C PRO A 405 8.76 -14.75 0.92
N ALA A 406 9.67 -15.72 0.90
CA ALA A 406 10.24 -16.31 2.12
C ALA A 406 10.85 -15.26 3.07
N ALA A 407 11.48 -14.22 2.50
CA ALA A 407 12.02 -13.11 3.26
C ALA A 407 10.96 -12.25 3.97
N LEU A 408 9.72 -12.24 3.50
CA LEU A 408 8.62 -11.48 4.13
C LEU A 408 7.76 -12.32 5.05
N ALA A 409 7.85 -13.67 5.02
CA ALA A 409 7.04 -14.57 5.84
C ALA A 409 7.15 -14.22 7.34
N PRO A 410 6.04 -14.23 8.10
CA PRO A 410 6.05 -13.95 9.54
C PRO A 410 6.92 -14.92 10.33
N THR A 411 6.75 -16.20 10.07
CA THR A 411 7.57 -17.30 10.58
C THR A 411 8.41 -17.86 9.45
N LYS A 412 9.72 -18.01 9.67
CA LYS A 412 10.64 -18.48 8.62
C LYS A 412 10.74 -20.01 8.61
N LEU A 413 10.67 -20.61 9.79
CA LEU A 413 10.82 -22.03 10.00
C LEU A 413 9.85 -22.54 11.07
N ALA A 414 9.15 -23.63 10.79
CA ALA A 414 8.45 -24.38 11.83
C ALA A 414 9.18 -25.68 12.15
N VAL A 415 9.43 -25.96 13.43
CA VAL A 415 10.07 -27.20 13.89
C VAL A 415 9.04 -28.08 14.61
N LEU A 416 8.80 -29.25 14.04
CA LEU A 416 7.66 -30.10 14.33
C LEU A 416 8.13 -31.49 14.76
N PRO A 417 8.00 -31.92 16.06
CA PRO A 417 8.31 -33.29 16.43
C PRO A 417 7.28 -34.25 15.81
N LEU A 418 7.69 -35.36 15.24
CA LEU A 418 6.77 -36.34 14.61
C LEU A 418 5.69 -36.79 15.57
N VAL A 419 6.09 -37.08 16.80
CA VAL A 419 5.22 -37.47 17.95
C VAL A 419 5.64 -36.74 19.22
N ARG A 420 4.74 -36.71 20.24
CA ARG A 420 4.94 -36.01 21.52
C ARG A 420 5.64 -36.85 22.59
N LYS A 421 6.61 -37.66 22.23
CA LYS A 421 7.29 -38.58 23.16
C LYS A 421 8.70 -38.89 22.66
N ASP A 422 9.38 -39.67 23.47
CA ASP A 422 10.65 -40.33 23.16
C ASP A 422 11.80 -39.34 22.85
N GLY A 423 11.77 -38.13 23.45
CA GLY A 423 12.83 -37.12 23.27
C GLY A 423 12.70 -36.25 22.01
N LEU A 424 11.70 -36.48 21.13
CA LEU A 424 11.50 -35.69 19.92
C LEU A 424 11.09 -34.25 20.20
N PRO A 425 10.18 -33.94 21.17
CA PRO A 425 9.86 -32.58 21.55
C PRO A 425 11.08 -31.79 22.06
N GLU A 426 11.89 -32.43 22.90
CA GLU A 426 13.11 -31.84 23.48
C GLU A 426 14.12 -31.51 22.38
N LYS A 427 14.35 -32.45 21.46
CA LYS A 427 15.24 -32.24 20.31
C LYS A 427 14.73 -31.12 19.37
N ALA A 428 13.43 -31.04 19.14
CA ALA A 428 12.84 -29.96 18.36
C ALA A 428 13.06 -28.58 18.99
N ARG A 429 12.95 -28.49 20.32
CA ARG A 429 13.24 -27.23 21.05
C ARG A 429 14.72 -26.86 21.03
N GLU A 430 15.62 -27.86 21.17
CA GLU A 430 17.06 -27.64 21.01
C GLU A 430 17.39 -27.02 19.63
N ILE A 431 16.77 -27.51 18.56
CA ILE A 431 16.93 -26.95 17.21
C ILE A 431 16.44 -25.51 17.15
N ILE A 432 15.25 -25.22 17.73
CA ILE A 432 14.72 -23.85 17.80
C ILE A 432 15.68 -22.95 18.58
N ASP A 433 16.18 -23.41 19.72
CA ASP A 433 17.07 -22.63 20.58
C ASP A 433 18.36 -22.23 19.87
N SER A 434 18.83 -23.04 18.93
CA SER A 434 20.01 -22.71 18.10
C SER A 434 19.70 -21.71 16.98
N LEU A 435 18.44 -21.69 16.46
CA LEU A 435 18.09 -20.90 15.27
C LEU A 435 17.35 -19.57 15.59
N LYS A 436 16.71 -19.46 16.76
CA LYS A 436 15.86 -18.30 17.12
C LYS A 436 16.58 -16.95 17.17
N PHE A 437 17.92 -16.94 17.24
CA PHE A 437 18.73 -15.71 17.18
C PHE A 437 18.89 -15.15 15.76
N HIS A 438 18.58 -15.95 14.73
CA HIS A 438 18.76 -15.61 13.34
C HIS A 438 17.44 -15.24 12.66
N PHE A 439 16.35 -15.96 12.98
CA PHE A 439 15.03 -15.73 12.40
C PHE A 439 13.91 -16.34 13.24
N ASN A 440 12.68 -15.90 13.00
CA ASN A 440 11.51 -16.38 13.71
C ASN A 440 11.24 -17.85 13.42
N CYS A 441 11.23 -18.66 14.49
CA CYS A 441 10.88 -20.07 14.47
C CYS A 441 9.57 -20.32 15.22
N SER A 442 8.78 -21.29 14.76
CA SER A 442 7.60 -21.77 15.47
C SER A 442 7.73 -23.25 15.87
N TYR A 443 7.03 -23.61 16.92
CA TYR A 443 6.90 -24.98 17.41
C TYR A 443 5.44 -25.38 17.43
N ASP A 444 5.11 -26.58 16.94
CA ASP A 444 3.78 -27.15 17.02
C ASP A 444 3.85 -28.67 17.19
N GLU A 445 3.11 -29.20 18.16
CA GLU A 445 3.01 -30.64 18.43
C GLU A 445 1.56 -31.14 18.49
N LYS A 446 0.57 -30.23 18.20
CA LYS A 446 -0.85 -30.57 18.25
C LYS A 446 -1.29 -31.26 16.97
N ASP A 447 -2.08 -32.32 17.07
CA ASP A 447 -2.60 -33.11 15.96
C ASP A 447 -1.53 -33.91 15.16
N THR A 448 -1.90 -34.43 13.99
CA THR A 448 -0.99 -35.14 13.08
C THR A 448 -0.03 -34.19 12.37
N ILE A 449 1.11 -34.71 11.92
CA ILE A 449 2.10 -33.91 11.17
C ILE A 449 1.51 -33.25 9.93
N GLY A 450 0.63 -33.93 9.20
CA GLY A 450 -0.05 -33.36 8.02
C GLY A 450 -0.92 -32.16 8.37
N LYS A 451 -1.67 -32.19 9.49
CA LYS A 451 -2.46 -31.03 9.95
C LYS A 451 -1.58 -29.84 10.36
N ARG A 452 -0.41 -30.13 10.96
CA ARG A 452 0.57 -29.10 11.32
C ARG A 452 1.17 -28.44 10.10
N TYR A 453 1.52 -29.20 9.06
CA TYR A 453 1.94 -28.63 7.79
C TYR A 453 0.87 -27.72 7.18
N ARG A 454 -0.41 -28.14 7.21
CA ARG A 454 -1.52 -27.31 6.70
C ARG A 454 -1.64 -25.96 7.42
N ARG A 455 -1.47 -25.95 8.76
CA ARG A 455 -1.46 -24.70 9.54
C ARG A 455 -0.30 -23.80 9.15
N GLN A 456 0.88 -24.35 8.92
CA GLN A 456 2.05 -23.59 8.49
C GLN A 456 1.91 -23.06 7.05
N ASP A 457 1.35 -23.86 6.15
CA ASP A 457 1.04 -23.43 4.79
C ASP A 457 0.05 -22.25 4.79
N ALA A 458 -0.99 -22.30 5.63
CA ALA A 458 -2.01 -21.27 5.75
C ALA A 458 -1.47 -19.94 6.32
N VAL A 459 -0.44 -19.94 7.16
CA VAL A 459 0.21 -18.71 7.65
C VAL A 459 1.42 -18.28 6.83
N GLY A 460 1.77 -19.06 5.79
CA GLY A 460 2.81 -18.71 4.83
C GLY A 460 4.24 -19.04 5.29
N THR A 461 4.43 -19.95 6.26
CA THR A 461 5.75 -20.41 6.68
C THR A 461 6.44 -21.16 5.54
N PRO A 462 7.59 -20.69 5.02
CA PRO A 462 8.20 -21.27 3.82
C PRO A 462 8.83 -22.63 4.05
N TYR A 463 9.30 -22.92 5.28
CA TYR A 463 10.02 -24.14 5.61
C TYR A 463 9.47 -24.80 6.86
N CYS A 464 9.34 -26.13 6.83
CA CYS A 464 9.02 -26.93 8.00
C CYS A 464 10.08 -28.00 8.18
N VAL A 465 10.54 -28.17 9.39
CA VAL A 465 11.46 -29.24 9.80
C VAL A 465 10.68 -30.27 10.62
N THR A 466 10.75 -31.54 10.26
CA THR A 466 10.22 -32.63 11.06
C THR A 466 11.36 -33.35 11.78
N VAL A 467 11.23 -33.40 13.10
CA VAL A 467 12.11 -34.15 14.01
C VAL A 467 11.51 -35.52 14.25
N ASP A 468 12.21 -36.56 13.87
CA ASP A 468 11.77 -37.95 13.93
C ASP A 468 12.79 -38.86 14.66
N TYR A 469 12.57 -40.19 14.67
CA TYR A 469 13.45 -41.12 15.37
C TYR A 469 14.84 -41.24 14.76
N ASP A 470 14.99 -40.95 13.45
CA ASP A 470 16.31 -40.94 12.81
C ASP A 470 17.10 -39.69 13.22
N THR A 471 16.41 -38.57 13.49
CA THR A 471 17.03 -37.37 14.04
C THR A 471 17.81 -37.66 15.34
N LEU A 472 17.30 -38.53 16.22
CA LEU A 472 17.98 -38.88 17.45
C LEU A 472 19.21 -39.77 17.23
N LYS A 473 19.31 -40.45 16.08
CA LYS A 473 20.42 -41.37 15.78
C LYS A 473 21.55 -40.66 15.03
N ASP A 474 21.21 -39.87 14.02
CA ASP A 474 22.15 -39.34 13.05
C ASP A 474 22.17 -37.80 12.94
N ASN A 475 21.42 -37.11 13.81
CA ASN A 475 21.29 -35.66 13.83
C ASN A 475 20.83 -35.06 12.47
N THR A 476 19.99 -35.78 11.72
CA THR A 476 19.36 -35.28 10.48
C THR A 476 17.88 -35.04 10.68
N VAL A 477 17.26 -34.20 9.87
CA VAL A 477 15.84 -33.84 9.93
C VAL A 477 15.23 -33.83 8.53
N THR A 478 13.92 -33.98 8.44
CA THR A 478 13.22 -33.80 7.18
C THR A 478 12.87 -32.31 6.99
N LEU A 479 13.44 -31.66 6.00
CA LEU A 479 13.11 -30.29 5.57
C LEU A 479 12.05 -30.34 4.49
N ARG A 480 10.91 -29.69 4.72
CA ARG A 480 9.80 -29.57 3.78
C ARG A 480 9.68 -28.14 3.23
N PHE A 481 9.51 -28.02 1.94
CA PHE A 481 9.26 -26.77 1.22
C PHE A 481 7.75 -26.53 1.06
N ARG A 482 7.27 -25.35 1.45
CA ARG A 482 5.84 -24.97 1.38
C ARG A 482 5.31 -25.03 -0.06
N ASP A 483 6.03 -24.45 -1.01
CA ASP A 483 5.50 -24.19 -2.36
C ASP A 483 5.42 -25.46 -3.24
N THR A 484 6.36 -26.38 -3.07
CA THR A 484 6.42 -27.64 -3.84
C THR A 484 5.91 -28.85 -3.06
N MET A 485 5.82 -28.74 -1.73
CA MET A 485 5.60 -29.86 -0.79
C MET A 485 6.70 -30.94 -0.79
N GLU A 486 7.77 -30.72 -1.55
CA GLU A 486 8.93 -31.60 -1.56
C GLU A 486 9.59 -31.66 -0.19
N GLN A 487 10.23 -32.79 0.09
CA GLN A 487 10.91 -33.06 1.32
C GLN A 487 12.29 -33.61 1.05
N GLU A 488 13.27 -33.15 1.79
CA GLU A 488 14.64 -33.68 1.73
C GLU A 488 15.20 -33.92 3.12
N ARG A 489 16.14 -34.84 3.24
CA ARG A 489 16.84 -35.13 4.50
C ARG A 489 18.11 -34.30 4.57
N VAL A 490 18.25 -33.49 5.64
CA VAL A 490 19.39 -32.59 5.85
C VAL A 490 19.93 -32.72 7.27
N SER A 491 21.22 -32.44 7.46
CA SER A 491 21.81 -32.36 8.80
C SER A 491 21.30 -31.14 9.55
N VAL A 492 21.03 -31.27 10.85
CA VAL A 492 20.66 -30.17 11.74
C VAL A 492 21.71 -29.05 11.68
N ASP A 493 22.99 -29.39 11.62
CA ASP A 493 24.09 -28.43 11.59
C ASP A 493 24.12 -27.57 10.31
N GLN A 494 23.47 -28.03 9.23
CA GLN A 494 23.39 -27.32 7.95
C GLN A 494 22.14 -26.42 7.83
N LEU A 495 21.15 -26.59 8.73
CA LEU A 495 19.87 -25.88 8.64
C LEU A 495 20.03 -24.36 8.55
N LEU A 496 20.86 -23.79 9.41
CA LEU A 496 21.10 -22.34 9.39
C LEU A 496 21.57 -21.86 8.01
N GLY A 497 22.62 -22.48 7.48
CA GLY A 497 23.19 -22.07 6.19
C GLY A 497 22.24 -22.32 5.01
N ILE A 498 21.38 -23.35 5.08
CA ILE A 498 20.38 -23.64 4.03
C ILE A 498 19.27 -22.58 4.01
N ILE A 499 18.84 -22.12 5.19
CA ILE A 499 17.62 -21.31 5.33
C ILE A 499 17.92 -19.81 5.36
N GLU A 500 18.96 -19.36 6.08
CA GLU A 500 19.26 -17.96 6.36
C GLU A 500 19.33 -17.12 5.08
N ASP A 501 20.08 -17.56 4.07
CA ASP A 501 20.18 -16.83 2.80
C ASP A 501 18.82 -16.69 2.08
N LYS A 502 17.94 -17.67 2.22
CA LYS A 502 16.63 -17.70 1.53
C LYS A 502 15.59 -16.83 2.22
N VAL A 503 15.67 -16.70 3.56
CA VAL A 503 14.68 -15.97 4.37
C VAL A 503 15.14 -14.57 4.77
N SER A 504 16.38 -14.19 4.47
CA SER A 504 16.89 -12.87 4.78
C SER A 504 16.34 -11.80 3.83
N ILE A 505 16.15 -10.59 4.33
CA ILE A 505 15.82 -9.42 3.47
C ILE A 505 16.91 -9.19 2.42
N ALA A 506 18.17 -9.53 2.71
CA ALA A 506 19.27 -9.44 1.76
C ALA A 506 19.00 -10.23 0.46
N SER A 507 18.25 -11.34 0.53
CA SER A 507 17.87 -12.10 -0.66
C SER A 507 17.01 -11.30 -1.66
N LEU A 508 16.17 -10.40 -1.17
CA LEU A 508 15.38 -9.47 -1.99
C LEU A 508 16.23 -8.30 -2.48
N LEU A 509 17.08 -7.74 -1.61
CA LEU A 509 17.94 -6.60 -1.96
C LEU A 509 18.93 -6.94 -3.06
N LYS A 510 19.50 -8.16 -3.07
CA LYS A 510 20.41 -8.65 -4.12
C LYS A 510 19.76 -8.67 -5.50
N LYS A 511 18.43 -8.74 -5.61
CA LYS A 511 17.70 -8.69 -6.89
C LYS A 511 17.56 -7.27 -7.46
N LEU A 512 17.91 -6.24 -6.68
CA LEU A 512 17.83 -4.84 -7.08
C LEU A 512 19.14 -4.32 -7.70
N GLN A 513 20.19 -5.13 -7.67
CA GLN A 513 21.50 -4.86 -8.26
C GLN A 513 21.62 -5.60 -9.61
#